data_b3fc1b429cb66dabcc52f67a63d35611
#
_entry.id   b3fc1b429cb66dabcc52f67a63d35611
#
_cell.length_a   1.000
_cell.length_b   1.000
_cell.length_c   1.000
_cell.angle_alpha   90.00
_cell.angle_beta   90.00
_cell.angle_gamma   90.00
#
_symmetry.space_group_name_H-M   'P 1'
#
loop_
_entity.id
_entity.type
_entity.pdbx_description
1 polymer ?
#
loop_
_entity_poly.entity_id
_entity_poly.type
_entity_poly.pdbx_seq_one_letter_code
_entity_poly.pdbx_strand_id
1 'polypeptide(L)'
;KLGIFKHGEMDNVNYLMRVFDGHLNRAGLNYKKLKSKRILEIGPGNSIGTALVSASCLAESYLIDNGNFACNSIYLYKELNEELKKRELRPPDINQIKNISELLEKCNSKYLVNGINSFKEIPDNSIDFIFSQAVLEHVNLYDFKELLYQTKRVLSKNGICSHRVDLGDHLGGKLNNLRFSEKLWESNFFKKSGFYTNRLRCCEIINICKEVGFKVKKIKKRKWLKPVISSSKLNYKFQKFSETELLVSGFDILLEHNVSNTN
;
A
#
# COMPACT_ATOMS: atom_id res chain seq x y z
N LYS A 1 24.93 -4.32 0.56
CA LYS A 1 23.53 -4.67 0.91
C LYS A 1 23.53 -5.16 2.34
N LEU A 2 23.20 -4.31 3.30
CA LEU A 2 22.90 -4.69 4.67
C LEU A 2 21.45 -5.17 4.69
N GLY A 3 21.24 -6.47 4.50
CA GLY A 3 19.94 -7.15 4.56
C GLY A 3 19.45 -7.31 6.00
N ILE A 4 19.09 -6.19 6.67
CA ILE A 4 18.75 -6.21 8.10
C ILE A 4 17.23 -6.07 8.35
N PHE A 5 16.43 -5.78 7.35
CA PHE A 5 14.97 -5.70 7.54
C PHE A 5 14.25 -6.71 6.67
N LYS A 6 13.79 -7.81 7.29
CA LYS A 6 12.68 -8.58 6.76
C LYS A 6 11.41 -7.73 6.99
N HIS A 7 10.87 -7.19 5.93
CA HIS A 7 9.55 -6.58 5.97
C HIS A 7 8.50 -7.68 6.18
N GLY A 8 8.04 -7.82 7.42
CA GLY A 8 6.86 -8.61 7.79
C GLY A 8 6.85 -10.09 7.36
N GLU A 9 5.77 -10.76 7.70
CA GLU A 9 5.45 -12.15 7.33
C GLU A 9 4.81 -12.23 5.93
N MET A 10 5.33 -11.48 4.94
CA MET A 10 4.73 -11.37 3.60
C MET A 10 4.85 -12.66 2.78
N ASP A 11 5.61 -13.64 3.27
CA ASP A 11 5.73 -15.00 2.76
C ASP A 11 4.78 -15.99 3.46
N ASN A 12 3.77 -15.50 4.17
CA ASN A 12 2.80 -16.30 4.90
C ASN A 12 1.39 -16.11 4.33
N VAL A 13 0.74 -17.20 3.93
CA VAL A 13 -0.61 -17.19 3.33
C VAL A 13 -1.64 -16.53 4.24
N ASN A 14 -1.60 -16.81 5.55
CA ASN A 14 -2.55 -16.21 6.49
C ASN A 14 -2.38 -14.69 6.57
N TYR A 15 -1.14 -14.19 6.49
CA TYR A 15 -0.88 -12.76 6.44
C TYR A 15 -1.44 -12.14 5.15
N LEU A 16 -1.16 -12.73 3.97
CA LEU A 16 -1.65 -12.25 2.69
C LEU A 16 -3.17 -12.15 2.68
N MET A 17 -3.86 -13.20 3.11
CA MET A 17 -5.32 -13.24 3.16
C MET A 17 -5.87 -12.22 4.16
N ARG A 18 -5.27 -12.10 5.35
CA ARG A 18 -5.68 -11.11 6.36
C ARG A 18 -5.56 -9.67 5.84
N VAL A 19 -4.48 -9.37 5.10
CA VAL A 19 -4.28 -8.06 4.48
C VAL A 19 -5.36 -7.79 3.44
N PHE A 20 -5.53 -8.70 2.50
CA PHE A 20 -6.51 -8.56 1.43
C PHE A 20 -7.94 -8.44 1.97
N ASP A 21 -8.34 -9.35 2.87
CA ASP A 21 -9.64 -9.31 3.57
C ASP A 21 -9.84 -8.00 4.32
N GLY A 22 -8.80 -7.54 5.00
CA GLY A 22 -8.82 -6.28 5.73
C GLY A 22 -9.12 -5.07 4.84
N HIS A 23 -8.51 -5.02 3.65
CA HIS A 23 -8.76 -3.96 2.68
C HIS A 23 -10.15 -4.07 2.04
N LEU A 24 -10.60 -5.27 1.68
CA LEU A 24 -11.97 -5.49 1.19
C LEU A 24 -13.02 -5.06 2.21
N ASN A 25 -12.90 -5.52 3.45
CA ASN A 25 -13.85 -5.20 4.52
C ASN A 25 -13.93 -3.70 4.78
N ARG A 26 -12.78 -2.99 4.80
CA ARG A 26 -12.77 -1.53 4.93
C ARG A 26 -13.50 -0.84 3.79
N ALA A 27 -13.31 -1.32 2.57
CA ALA A 27 -13.95 -0.79 1.37
C ALA A 27 -15.45 -1.15 1.24
N GLY A 28 -15.98 -2.01 2.10
CA GLY A 28 -17.35 -2.55 1.97
C GLY A 28 -17.52 -3.50 0.78
N LEU A 29 -16.41 -4.10 0.35
CA LEU A 29 -16.34 -5.08 -0.71
C LEU A 29 -16.29 -6.50 -0.13
N ASN A 30 -16.54 -7.47 -1.01
CA ASN A 30 -16.33 -8.89 -0.76
C ASN A 30 -15.90 -9.57 -2.07
N TYR A 31 -15.46 -10.81 -2.01
CA TYR A 31 -14.96 -11.54 -3.16
C TYR A 31 -15.95 -11.59 -4.34
N LYS A 32 -17.26 -11.73 -4.09
CA LYS A 32 -18.30 -11.77 -5.14
C LYS A 32 -18.38 -10.44 -5.90
N LYS A 33 -18.14 -9.31 -5.23
CA LYS A 33 -18.17 -7.97 -5.82
C LYS A 33 -16.95 -7.66 -6.68
N LEU A 34 -15.93 -8.51 -6.65
CA LEU A 34 -14.69 -8.31 -7.44
C LEU A 34 -14.79 -8.84 -8.87
N LYS A 35 -15.82 -9.64 -9.18
CA LYS A 35 -16.01 -10.19 -10.53
C LYS A 35 -16.00 -9.09 -11.58
N SER A 36 -15.19 -9.27 -12.62
CA SER A 36 -14.98 -8.34 -13.73
C SER A 36 -14.42 -6.96 -13.31
N LYS A 37 -13.80 -6.88 -12.13
CA LYS A 37 -13.14 -5.68 -11.61
C LYS A 37 -11.66 -5.70 -11.92
N ARG A 38 -11.06 -4.50 -11.94
CA ARG A 38 -9.61 -4.33 -11.98
C ARG A 38 -9.11 -3.84 -10.63
N ILE A 39 -8.11 -4.54 -10.13
CA ILE A 39 -7.52 -4.31 -8.81
C ILE A 39 -6.10 -3.81 -9.00
N LEU A 40 -5.68 -2.83 -8.20
CA LEU A 40 -4.29 -2.39 -8.13
C LEU A 40 -3.79 -2.51 -6.70
N GLU A 41 -2.72 -3.27 -6.52
CA GLU A 41 -1.92 -3.25 -5.31
C GLU A 41 -0.67 -2.38 -5.52
N ILE A 42 -0.47 -1.40 -4.62
CA ILE A 42 0.74 -0.57 -4.59
C ILE A 42 1.65 -1.11 -3.48
N GLY A 43 2.87 -1.52 -3.84
CA GLY A 43 3.87 -2.07 -2.94
C GLY A 43 3.57 -3.48 -2.46
N PRO A 44 3.40 -4.46 -3.36
CA PRO A 44 3.15 -5.86 -2.98
C PRO A 44 4.35 -6.48 -2.22
N GLY A 45 5.55 -5.93 -2.36
CA GLY A 45 6.75 -6.42 -1.68
C GLY A 45 7.13 -7.84 -2.07
N ASN A 46 7.25 -8.72 -1.06
CA ASN A 46 7.75 -10.09 -1.28
C ASN A 46 6.75 -11.04 -1.97
N SER A 47 5.51 -10.62 -2.22
CA SER A 47 4.49 -11.53 -2.75
C SER A 47 3.57 -10.88 -3.77
N ILE A 48 3.34 -11.57 -4.87
CA ILE A 48 2.30 -11.24 -5.85
C ILE A 48 1.00 -12.01 -5.60
N GLY A 49 0.74 -12.42 -4.37
CA GLY A 49 -0.45 -13.21 -4.00
C GLY A 49 -1.78 -12.58 -4.42
N THR A 50 -1.85 -11.25 -4.48
CA THR A 50 -3.02 -10.53 -4.98
C THR A 50 -3.40 -10.92 -6.41
N ALA A 51 -2.44 -11.28 -7.26
CA ALA A 51 -2.73 -11.78 -8.61
C ALA A 51 -3.61 -13.04 -8.55
N LEU A 52 -3.23 -14.00 -7.71
CA LEU A 52 -3.96 -15.26 -7.56
C LEU A 52 -5.33 -15.06 -6.91
N VAL A 53 -5.41 -14.22 -5.87
CA VAL A 53 -6.69 -13.88 -5.22
C VAL A 53 -7.64 -13.20 -6.19
N SER A 54 -7.15 -12.24 -6.99
CA SER A 54 -7.95 -11.53 -8.01
C SER A 54 -8.48 -12.49 -9.06
N ALA A 55 -7.62 -13.34 -9.63
CA ALA A 55 -7.99 -14.33 -10.63
C ALA A 55 -9.06 -15.32 -10.08
N SER A 56 -8.97 -15.70 -8.79
CA SER A 56 -9.95 -16.54 -8.11
C SER A 56 -11.33 -15.91 -8.02
N CYS A 57 -11.41 -14.58 -8.17
CA CYS A 57 -12.64 -13.79 -8.18
C CYS A 57 -13.09 -13.41 -9.60
N LEU A 58 -12.43 -13.90 -10.63
CA LEU A 58 -12.62 -13.46 -12.03
C LEU A 58 -12.39 -11.96 -12.19
N ALA A 59 -11.37 -11.44 -11.52
CA ALA A 59 -10.87 -10.06 -11.59
C ALA A 59 -9.48 -10.03 -12.22
N GLU A 60 -9.14 -8.90 -12.86
CA GLU A 60 -7.79 -8.59 -13.34
C GLU A 60 -7.01 -7.85 -12.25
N SER A 61 -5.68 -7.94 -12.25
CA SER A 61 -4.90 -7.14 -11.33
C SER A 61 -3.61 -6.57 -11.91
N TYR A 62 -3.27 -5.41 -11.37
CA TYR A 62 -1.97 -4.76 -11.50
C TYR A 62 -1.30 -4.73 -10.13
N LEU A 63 -0.01 -4.97 -10.11
CA LEU A 63 0.81 -4.85 -8.93
C LEU A 63 1.98 -3.93 -9.27
N ILE A 64 2.17 -2.86 -8.53
CA ILE A 64 3.25 -1.89 -8.76
C ILE A 64 4.22 -1.90 -7.60
N ASP A 65 5.52 -2.03 -7.90
CA ASP A 65 6.59 -1.83 -6.94
C ASP A 65 7.73 -1.00 -7.53
N ASN A 66 8.66 -0.53 -6.69
CA ASN A 66 9.84 0.22 -7.12
C ASN A 66 11.07 -0.67 -7.42
N GLY A 67 10.85 -1.96 -7.54
CA GLY A 67 11.84 -2.98 -7.86
C GLY A 67 11.22 -4.38 -7.88
N ASN A 68 11.96 -5.36 -8.34
CA ASN A 68 11.53 -6.75 -8.35
C ASN A 68 11.84 -7.41 -6.99
N PHE A 69 10.87 -7.38 -6.07
CA PHE A 69 11.00 -7.92 -4.72
C PHE A 69 10.24 -9.21 -4.51
N ALA A 70 9.32 -9.56 -5.40
CA ALA A 70 8.48 -10.75 -5.26
C ALA A 70 9.32 -12.02 -5.17
N CYS A 71 8.99 -12.85 -4.19
CA CYS A 71 9.63 -14.15 -4.01
C CYS A 71 9.33 -15.07 -5.20
N ASN A 72 10.38 -15.67 -5.77
CA ASN A 72 10.26 -16.61 -6.88
C ASN A 72 9.77 -18.00 -6.45
N SER A 73 9.54 -18.24 -5.16
CA SER A 73 9.08 -19.53 -4.65
C SER A 73 7.62 -19.78 -5.03
N ILE A 74 7.39 -20.70 -5.95
CA ILE A 74 6.04 -21.13 -6.34
C ILE A 74 5.31 -21.85 -5.20
N TYR A 75 6.03 -22.36 -4.21
CA TYR A 75 5.45 -23.05 -3.05
C TYR A 75 4.43 -22.16 -2.32
N LEU A 76 4.78 -20.91 -2.01
CA LEU A 76 3.87 -19.95 -1.38
C LEU A 76 2.54 -19.81 -2.14
N TYR A 77 2.62 -19.72 -3.47
CA TYR A 77 1.41 -19.54 -4.31
C TYR A 77 0.59 -20.82 -4.43
N LYS A 78 1.21 -22.01 -4.35
CA LYS A 78 0.48 -23.28 -4.25
C LYS A 78 -0.25 -23.41 -2.92
N GLU A 79 0.36 -23.02 -1.82
CA GLU A 79 -0.31 -22.97 -0.51
C GLU A 79 -1.49 -21.97 -0.53
N LEU A 80 -1.27 -20.78 -1.11
CA LEU A 80 -2.33 -19.78 -1.26
C LEU A 80 -3.48 -20.32 -2.13
N ASN A 81 -3.18 -21.04 -3.22
CA ASN A 81 -4.16 -21.66 -4.09
C ASN A 81 -5.07 -22.64 -3.31
N GLU A 82 -4.48 -23.48 -2.47
CA GLU A 82 -5.25 -24.43 -1.63
C GLU A 82 -6.10 -23.68 -0.59
N GLU A 83 -5.59 -22.60 0.01
CA GLU A 83 -6.36 -21.77 0.94
C GLU A 83 -7.56 -21.12 0.24
N LEU A 84 -7.39 -20.64 -1.00
CA LEU A 84 -8.48 -20.05 -1.80
C LEU A 84 -9.56 -21.08 -2.15
N LYS A 85 -9.19 -22.32 -2.45
CA LYS A 85 -10.14 -23.43 -2.64
C LYS A 85 -10.94 -23.73 -1.39
N LYS A 86 -10.30 -23.76 -0.21
CA LYS A 86 -10.97 -23.95 1.09
C LYS A 86 -11.99 -22.85 1.37
N ARG A 87 -11.77 -21.64 0.85
CA ARG A 87 -12.71 -20.50 0.92
C ARG A 87 -13.79 -20.51 -0.17
N GLU A 88 -13.93 -21.61 -0.89
CA GLU A 88 -14.89 -21.79 -1.98
C GLU A 88 -14.69 -20.82 -3.15
N LEU A 89 -13.48 -20.26 -3.28
CA LEU A 89 -13.08 -19.48 -4.45
C LEU A 89 -12.58 -20.41 -5.56
N ARG A 90 -12.49 -19.89 -6.78
CA ARG A 90 -12.10 -20.67 -7.97
C ARG A 90 -10.75 -20.21 -8.51
N PRO A 91 -9.64 -20.52 -7.83
CA PRO A 91 -8.33 -20.14 -8.33
C PRO A 91 -8.01 -20.91 -9.63
N PRO A 92 -7.19 -20.32 -10.52
CA PRO A 92 -6.70 -21.01 -11.69
C PRO A 92 -5.84 -22.23 -11.30
N ASP A 93 -5.78 -23.23 -12.18
CA ASP A 93 -4.85 -24.35 -11.99
C ASP A 93 -3.41 -23.90 -12.21
N ILE A 94 -2.61 -24.00 -11.16
CA ILE A 94 -1.20 -23.61 -11.13
C ILE A 94 -0.24 -24.77 -10.86
N ASN A 95 -0.68 -26.01 -10.98
CA ASN A 95 0.11 -27.18 -10.63
C ASN A 95 1.40 -27.29 -11.45
N GLN A 96 1.33 -26.92 -12.74
CA GLN A 96 2.47 -27.01 -13.68
C GLN A 96 3.30 -25.73 -13.79
N ILE A 97 2.92 -24.66 -13.10
CA ILE A 97 3.62 -23.38 -13.15
C ILE A 97 4.97 -23.48 -12.45
N LYS A 98 6.02 -22.97 -13.13
CA LYS A 98 7.41 -23.05 -12.69
C LYS A 98 7.98 -21.73 -12.16
N ASN A 99 7.40 -20.61 -12.57
CA ASN A 99 7.92 -19.28 -12.24
C ASN A 99 6.80 -18.23 -12.12
N ILE A 100 7.17 -17.03 -11.62
CA ILE A 100 6.24 -15.92 -11.41
C ILE A 100 5.63 -15.42 -12.74
N SER A 101 6.38 -15.43 -13.84
CA SER A 101 5.85 -14.93 -15.12
C SER A 101 4.70 -15.78 -15.62
N GLU A 102 4.84 -17.11 -15.54
CA GLU A 102 3.77 -18.05 -15.87
C GLU A 102 2.55 -17.88 -14.92
N LEU A 103 2.79 -17.61 -13.64
CA LEU A 103 1.73 -17.34 -12.66
C LEU A 103 0.95 -16.07 -13.03
N LEU A 104 1.65 -14.98 -13.35
CA LEU A 104 1.03 -13.71 -13.74
C LEU A 104 0.20 -13.85 -15.01
N GLU A 105 0.73 -14.52 -16.02
CA GLU A 105 0.01 -14.82 -17.26
C GLU A 105 -1.28 -15.62 -16.96
N LYS A 106 -1.17 -16.70 -16.18
CA LYS A 106 -2.29 -17.53 -15.78
C LYS A 106 -3.37 -16.77 -14.99
N CYS A 107 -2.95 -15.76 -14.23
CA CYS A 107 -3.83 -14.90 -13.44
C CYS A 107 -4.35 -13.67 -14.21
N ASN A 108 -4.00 -13.48 -15.47
CA ASN A 108 -4.27 -12.25 -16.22
C ASN A 108 -3.89 -11.00 -15.41
N SER A 109 -2.65 -10.99 -14.91
CA SER A 109 -2.13 -9.97 -13.99
C SER A 109 -0.81 -9.42 -14.46
N LYS A 110 -0.51 -8.16 -14.10
CA LYS A 110 0.75 -7.50 -14.42
C LYS A 110 1.49 -7.10 -13.16
N TYR A 111 2.77 -7.44 -13.09
CA TYR A 111 3.68 -6.97 -12.06
C TYR A 111 4.67 -5.98 -12.67
N LEU A 112 4.55 -4.70 -12.30
CA LEU A 112 5.25 -3.56 -12.87
C LEU A 112 6.23 -3.02 -11.81
N VAL A 113 7.52 -2.97 -12.14
CA VAL A 113 8.59 -2.76 -11.15
C VAL A 113 9.33 -1.42 -11.29
N ASN A 114 8.77 -0.47 -12.02
CA ASN A 114 9.35 0.85 -12.28
C ASN A 114 8.79 1.97 -11.38
N GLY A 115 8.27 1.62 -10.20
CA GLY A 115 7.69 2.58 -9.25
C GLY A 115 6.57 3.41 -9.88
N ILE A 116 6.59 4.73 -9.68
CA ILE A 116 5.57 5.65 -10.20
C ILE A 116 5.49 5.61 -11.74
N ASN A 117 6.60 5.36 -12.44
CA ASN A 117 6.58 5.26 -13.89
C ASN A 117 5.73 4.09 -14.41
N SER A 118 5.51 3.06 -13.61
CA SER A 118 4.63 1.93 -13.94
C SER A 118 3.17 2.34 -14.17
N PHE A 119 2.73 3.43 -13.59
CA PHE A 119 1.37 3.94 -13.81
C PHE A 119 1.09 4.30 -15.26
N LYS A 120 2.11 4.60 -16.07
CA LYS A 120 1.97 4.89 -17.52
C LYS A 120 1.40 3.70 -18.30
N GLU A 121 1.54 2.48 -17.78
CA GLU A 121 1.01 1.26 -18.38
C GLU A 121 -0.45 0.98 -17.98
N ILE A 122 -1.02 1.79 -17.09
CA ILE A 122 -2.38 1.64 -16.60
C ILE A 122 -3.25 2.76 -17.20
N PRO A 123 -4.33 2.41 -17.92
CA PRO A 123 -5.23 3.40 -18.50
C PRO A 123 -5.92 4.26 -17.44
N ASP A 124 -6.30 5.47 -17.83
CA ASP A 124 -7.09 6.38 -17.01
C ASP A 124 -8.45 5.76 -16.65
N ASN A 125 -8.94 6.05 -15.46
CA ASN A 125 -10.29 5.64 -15.02
C ASN A 125 -10.59 4.14 -15.18
N SER A 126 -9.57 3.29 -15.00
CA SER A 126 -9.68 1.86 -15.31
C SER A 126 -9.67 0.93 -14.10
N ILE A 127 -9.24 1.39 -12.94
CA ILE A 127 -9.08 0.57 -11.73
C ILE A 127 -10.24 0.78 -10.78
N ASP A 128 -10.91 -0.31 -10.40
CA ASP A 128 -12.07 -0.26 -9.50
C ASP A 128 -11.68 -0.27 -8.01
N PHE A 129 -10.60 -0.95 -7.67
CA PHE A 129 -10.14 -1.08 -6.30
C PHE A 129 -8.62 -0.95 -6.23
N ILE A 130 -8.14 0.03 -5.47
CA ILE A 130 -6.72 0.25 -5.22
C ILE A 130 -6.45 0.04 -3.74
N PHE A 131 -5.36 -0.64 -3.40
CA PHE A 131 -4.95 -0.71 -2.02
C PHE A 131 -3.43 -0.69 -1.85
N SER A 132 -2.99 -0.34 -0.64
CA SER A 132 -1.61 -0.47 -0.20
C SER A 132 -1.53 -0.75 1.31
N GLN A 133 -0.61 -1.61 1.69
CA GLN A 133 -0.41 -2.04 3.08
C GLN A 133 0.96 -1.58 3.56
N ALA A 134 1.02 -0.52 4.39
CA ALA A 134 2.26 0.02 4.96
C ALA A 134 3.32 0.36 3.88
N VAL A 135 2.92 1.14 2.89
CA VAL A 135 3.75 1.54 1.74
C VAL A 135 3.89 3.06 1.63
N LEU A 136 2.79 3.80 1.86
CA LEU A 136 2.76 5.24 1.61
C LEU A 136 3.80 6.00 2.45
N GLU A 137 4.13 5.52 3.61
CA GLU A 137 5.19 6.07 4.48
C GLU A 137 6.62 5.91 3.90
N HIS A 138 6.81 4.94 3.00
CA HIS A 138 8.10 4.66 2.36
C HIS A 138 8.31 5.37 1.03
N VAL A 139 7.26 5.93 0.46
CA VAL A 139 7.35 6.73 -0.76
C VAL A 139 8.17 7.97 -0.50
N ASN A 140 9.12 8.29 -1.38
CA ASN A 140 9.93 9.49 -1.25
C ASN A 140 9.05 10.73 -1.06
N LEU A 141 9.45 11.62 -0.15
CA LEU A 141 8.68 12.81 0.19
C LEU A 141 8.31 13.64 -1.06
N TYR A 142 9.23 13.80 -1.99
CA TYR A 142 9.02 14.61 -3.20
C TYR A 142 8.16 13.92 -4.26
N ASP A 143 8.08 12.60 -4.23
CA ASP A 143 7.30 11.77 -5.15
C ASP A 143 5.88 11.47 -4.62
N PHE A 144 5.61 11.79 -3.36
CA PHE A 144 4.37 11.38 -2.67
C PHE A 144 3.12 11.97 -3.31
N LYS A 145 3.15 13.27 -3.65
CA LYS A 145 2.02 13.94 -4.30
C LYS A 145 1.76 13.39 -5.70
N GLU A 146 2.83 13.12 -6.46
CA GLU A 146 2.75 12.53 -7.79
C GLU A 146 2.17 11.11 -7.73
N LEU A 147 2.59 10.27 -6.78
CA LEU A 147 2.00 8.95 -6.58
C LEU A 147 0.48 9.04 -6.38
N LEU A 148 0.02 9.95 -5.52
CA LEU A 148 -1.41 10.14 -5.28
C LEU A 148 -2.16 10.67 -6.51
N TYR A 149 -1.52 11.56 -7.27
CA TYR A 149 -2.07 12.05 -8.54
C TYR A 149 -2.26 10.91 -9.54
N GLN A 150 -1.25 10.07 -9.75
CA GLN A 150 -1.34 8.90 -10.62
C GLN A 150 -2.37 7.89 -10.11
N THR A 151 -2.40 7.65 -8.79
CA THR A 151 -3.41 6.78 -8.16
C THR A 151 -4.82 7.27 -8.49
N LYS A 152 -5.06 8.58 -8.39
CA LYS A 152 -6.35 9.18 -8.72
C LYS A 152 -6.66 9.08 -10.21
N ARG A 153 -5.67 9.31 -11.09
CA ARG A 153 -5.85 9.25 -12.55
C ARG A 153 -6.35 7.87 -13.00
N VAL A 154 -5.76 6.81 -12.47
CA VAL A 154 -6.13 5.44 -12.86
C VAL A 154 -7.40 4.93 -12.17
N LEU A 155 -7.81 5.53 -11.04
CA LEU A 155 -9.01 5.13 -10.31
C LEU A 155 -10.26 5.42 -11.14
N SER A 156 -11.14 4.44 -11.31
CA SER A 156 -12.42 4.61 -12.00
C SER A 156 -13.36 5.55 -11.22
N LYS A 157 -14.34 6.14 -11.88
CA LYS A 157 -15.29 7.10 -11.27
C LYS A 157 -15.95 6.57 -9.99
N ASN A 158 -16.27 5.27 -9.96
CA ASN A 158 -16.88 4.59 -8.82
C ASN A 158 -15.87 3.74 -8.02
N GLY A 159 -14.59 3.91 -8.33
CA GLY A 159 -13.51 3.20 -7.68
C GLY A 159 -13.26 3.67 -6.26
N ILE A 160 -12.60 2.84 -5.47
CA ILE A 160 -12.25 3.13 -4.10
C ILE A 160 -10.79 2.77 -3.82
N CYS A 161 -10.09 3.63 -3.08
CA CYS A 161 -8.77 3.34 -2.57
C CYS A 161 -8.83 3.00 -1.07
N SER A 162 -8.08 1.99 -0.65
CA SER A 162 -7.93 1.58 0.75
C SER A 162 -6.46 1.52 1.12
N HIS A 163 -5.98 2.48 1.89
CA HIS A 163 -4.58 2.51 2.31
C HIS A 163 -4.46 2.32 3.81
N ARG A 164 -3.50 1.48 4.22
CA ARG A 164 -3.02 1.40 5.59
C ARG A 164 -1.65 2.05 5.66
N VAL A 165 -1.50 3.03 6.55
CA VAL A 165 -0.26 3.80 6.74
C VAL A 165 0.26 3.55 8.14
N ASP A 166 1.55 3.26 8.26
CA ASP A 166 2.29 3.23 9.52
C ASP A 166 3.09 4.52 9.67
N LEU A 167 2.94 5.19 10.82
CA LEU A 167 3.65 6.43 11.13
C LEU A 167 4.76 6.23 12.16
N GLY A 168 4.98 4.97 12.57
CA GLY A 168 6.13 4.59 13.38
C GLY A 168 7.42 4.61 12.56
N ASP A 169 8.53 4.94 13.22
CA ASP A 169 9.84 4.85 12.59
C ASP A 169 10.43 3.45 12.67
N HIS A 170 11.45 3.20 11.86
CA HIS A 170 12.26 1.98 11.92
C HIS A 170 13.52 2.13 12.82
N LEU A 171 13.59 3.23 13.61
CA LEU A 171 14.64 3.52 14.58
C LEU A 171 14.17 3.28 16.03
N GLY A 172 13.38 2.24 16.26
CA GLY A 172 12.81 1.89 17.54
C GLY A 172 11.29 1.91 17.59
N GLY A 173 10.61 2.04 16.44
CA GLY A 173 9.16 1.87 16.30
C GLY A 173 8.33 3.02 16.88
N LYS A 174 8.91 4.23 16.99
CA LYS A 174 8.25 5.42 17.55
C LYS A 174 8.37 6.61 16.62
N LEU A 175 8.94 7.73 17.08
CA LEU A 175 9.08 8.99 16.32
C LEU A 175 10.53 9.51 16.32
N ASN A 176 11.53 8.66 16.46
CA ASN A 176 12.92 9.08 16.48
C ASN A 176 13.36 9.70 15.14
N ASN A 177 12.76 9.26 14.03
CA ASN A 177 12.98 9.86 12.70
C ASN A 177 12.68 11.36 12.66
N LEU A 178 11.73 11.86 13.47
CA LEU A 178 11.34 13.25 13.51
C LEU A 178 12.36 14.17 14.23
N ARG A 179 13.40 13.60 14.83
CA ARG A 179 14.49 14.36 15.47
C ARG A 179 15.49 14.93 14.46
N PHE A 180 15.58 14.32 13.28
CA PHE A 180 16.56 14.67 12.27
C PHE A 180 16.10 15.86 11.41
N SER A 181 17.07 16.71 11.01
CA SER A 181 16.79 17.75 10.03
C SER A 181 16.34 17.17 8.69
N GLU A 182 15.62 17.97 7.91
CA GLU A 182 15.19 17.54 6.57
C GLU A 182 16.38 17.27 5.65
N LYS A 183 17.37 18.18 5.66
CA LYS A 183 18.59 18.03 4.86
C LYS A 183 19.31 16.70 5.11
N LEU A 184 19.38 16.28 6.37
CA LEU A 184 20.04 15.01 6.72
C LEU A 184 19.17 13.83 6.33
N TRP A 185 17.87 13.86 6.66
CA TRP A 185 16.96 12.74 6.44
C TRP A 185 16.67 12.47 4.96
N GLU A 186 16.58 13.53 4.15
CA GLU A 186 16.38 13.43 2.70
C GLU A 186 17.69 13.23 1.93
N SER A 187 18.81 13.01 2.62
CA SER A 187 20.08 12.67 1.96
C SER A 187 20.02 11.27 1.32
N ASN A 188 20.86 11.05 0.30
CA ASN A 188 20.98 9.76 -0.36
C ASN A 188 21.31 8.61 0.60
N PHE A 189 22.00 8.90 1.70
CA PHE A 189 22.32 7.91 2.73
C PHE A 189 21.05 7.38 3.40
N PHE A 190 20.18 8.26 3.90
CA PHE A 190 18.92 7.82 4.55
C PHE A 190 17.93 7.28 3.55
N LYS A 191 17.75 7.90 2.37
CA LYS A 191 16.84 7.41 1.32
C LYS A 191 17.13 5.98 0.87
N LYS A 192 18.40 5.58 0.87
CA LYS A 192 18.82 4.22 0.52
C LYS A 192 18.92 3.28 1.72
N SER A 193 18.70 3.79 2.93
CA SER A 193 18.67 2.97 4.13
C SER A 193 17.30 2.29 4.29
N GLY A 194 17.26 1.12 4.91
CA GLY A 194 16.00 0.46 5.28
C GLY A 194 15.19 1.21 6.35
N PHE A 195 15.69 2.34 6.87
CA PHE A 195 15.04 3.14 7.91
C PHE A 195 14.19 4.28 7.35
N TYR A 196 14.31 4.59 6.07
CA TYR A 196 13.66 5.75 5.48
C TYR A 196 12.14 5.65 5.56
N THR A 197 11.54 6.73 6.03
CA THR A 197 10.12 7.06 5.88
C THR A 197 10.02 8.54 5.51
N ASN A 198 8.97 8.95 4.80
CA ASN A 198 8.80 10.35 4.37
C ASN A 198 8.43 11.30 5.52
N ARG A 199 8.15 10.78 6.68
CA ARG A 199 7.84 11.52 7.90
C ARG A 199 6.59 12.42 7.83
N LEU A 200 5.77 12.25 6.79
CA LEU A 200 4.48 12.94 6.71
C LEU A 200 3.57 12.46 7.85
N ARG A 201 2.94 13.42 8.52
CA ARG A 201 1.98 13.11 9.57
C ARG A 201 0.59 12.88 8.97
N CYS A 202 -0.30 12.27 9.77
CA CYS A 202 -1.65 11.92 9.31
C CYS A 202 -2.40 13.11 8.71
N CYS A 203 -2.34 14.28 9.35
CA CYS A 203 -2.99 15.49 8.85
C CYS A 203 -2.39 15.96 7.51
N GLU A 204 -1.07 15.85 7.32
CA GLU A 204 -0.41 16.24 6.07
C GLU A 204 -0.81 15.31 4.92
N ILE A 205 -0.80 13.98 5.16
CA ILE A 205 -1.24 13.00 4.15
C ILE A 205 -2.70 13.25 3.74
N ILE A 206 -3.59 13.49 4.70
CA ILE A 206 -5.01 13.81 4.41
C ILE A 206 -5.13 15.08 3.57
N ASN A 207 -4.35 16.10 3.88
CA ASN A 207 -4.38 17.36 3.12
C ASN A 207 -3.89 17.16 1.68
N ILE A 208 -2.80 16.43 1.48
CA ILE A 208 -2.30 16.11 0.14
C ILE A 208 -3.34 15.30 -0.65
N CYS A 209 -4.01 14.31 -0.03
CA CYS A 209 -5.09 13.57 -0.68
C CYS A 209 -6.20 14.51 -1.17
N LYS A 210 -6.62 15.48 -0.35
CA LYS A 210 -7.64 16.47 -0.71
C LYS A 210 -7.17 17.41 -1.83
N GLU A 211 -5.93 17.90 -1.75
CA GLU A 211 -5.31 18.75 -2.78
C GLU A 211 -5.25 18.07 -4.15
N VAL A 212 -4.97 16.76 -4.17
CA VAL A 212 -4.99 15.95 -5.40
C VAL A 212 -6.42 15.74 -5.90
N GLY A 213 -7.43 16.03 -5.08
CA GLY A 213 -8.85 15.94 -5.42
C GLY A 213 -9.49 14.61 -5.06
N PHE A 214 -8.98 13.93 -4.05
CA PHE A 214 -9.69 12.83 -3.40
C PHE A 214 -10.67 13.37 -2.36
N LYS A 215 -11.79 12.67 -2.20
CA LYS A 215 -12.66 12.76 -1.03
C LYS A 215 -12.28 11.67 -0.04
N VAL A 216 -12.06 12.05 1.20
CA VAL A 216 -11.85 11.09 2.30
C VAL A 216 -13.19 10.54 2.72
N LYS A 217 -13.47 9.28 2.40
CA LYS A 217 -14.72 8.60 2.75
C LYS A 217 -14.73 8.14 4.21
N LYS A 218 -13.61 7.61 4.67
CA LYS A 218 -13.45 7.09 6.04
C LYS A 218 -12.00 7.13 6.46
N ILE A 219 -11.77 7.39 7.74
CA ILE A 219 -10.46 7.28 8.37
C ILE A 219 -10.59 6.61 9.74
N LYS A 220 -9.66 5.71 10.06
CA LYS A 220 -9.53 5.07 11.37
C LYS A 220 -8.10 5.21 11.83
N LYS A 221 -7.87 6.10 12.82
CA LYS A 221 -6.56 6.34 13.42
C LYS A 221 -6.24 5.30 14.49
N ARG A 222 -5.00 4.85 14.53
CA ARG A 222 -4.39 4.11 15.64
C ARG A 222 -3.51 5.09 16.41
N LYS A 223 -3.41 4.94 17.74
CA LYS A 223 -2.64 5.85 18.58
C LYS A 223 -1.81 5.07 19.59
N TRP A 224 -0.65 5.61 19.91
CA TRP A 224 0.06 5.20 21.13
C TRP A 224 -0.74 5.62 22.37
N LEU A 225 -0.62 4.86 23.46
CA LEU A 225 -1.35 5.13 24.72
C LEU A 225 -0.84 6.38 25.43
N LYS A 226 0.43 6.74 25.20
CA LYS A 226 1.08 7.92 25.81
C LYS A 226 2.11 8.51 24.84
N PRO A 227 2.50 9.78 25.04
CA PRO A 227 3.55 10.40 24.25
C PRO A 227 4.82 9.55 24.22
N VAL A 228 5.33 9.31 23.01
CA VAL A 228 6.51 8.43 22.77
C VAL A 228 7.81 9.21 22.73
N ILE A 229 7.72 10.56 22.61
CA ILE A 229 8.86 11.47 22.59
C ILE A 229 8.39 12.86 23.07
N SER A 230 9.23 13.59 23.78
CA SER A 230 8.96 15.01 24.12
C SER A 230 9.07 15.86 22.85
N SER A 231 8.15 16.81 22.66
CA SER A 231 8.17 17.75 21.54
C SER A 231 9.48 18.55 21.47
N SER A 232 10.10 18.85 22.59
CA SER A 232 11.41 19.56 22.67
C SER A 232 12.57 18.77 22.05
N LYS A 233 12.43 17.45 21.89
CA LYS A 233 13.43 16.57 21.24
C LYS A 233 13.23 16.44 19.74
N LEU A 234 12.13 16.94 19.20
CA LEU A 234 11.83 16.92 17.77
C LEU A 234 12.58 18.03 17.04
N ASN A 235 12.87 17.81 15.77
CA ASN A 235 13.29 18.89 14.89
C ASN A 235 12.20 19.97 14.83
N TYR A 236 12.58 21.24 14.74
CA TYR A 236 11.66 22.39 14.77
C TYR A 236 10.49 22.26 13.78
N LYS A 237 10.70 21.64 12.62
CA LYS A 237 9.68 21.37 11.62
C LYS A 237 8.48 20.59 12.20
N PHE A 238 8.73 19.71 13.16
CA PHE A 238 7.70 18.81 13.73
C PHE A 238 7.15 19.31 15.08
N GLN A 239 7.76 20.32 15.70
CA GLN A 239 7.28 20.90 16.96
C GLN A 239 5.95 21.64 16.81
N LYS A 240 5.57 21.99 15.57
CA LYS A 240 4.26 22.61 15.25
C LYS A 240 3.06 21.68 15.44
N PHE A 241 3.29 20.35 15.46
CA PHE A 241 2.20 19.40 15.59
C PHE A 241 1.72 19.28 17.03
N SER A 242 0.40 19.22 17.20
CA SER A 242 -0.21 18.97 18.50
C SER A 242 0.20 17.57 19.03
N GLU A 243 0.15 17.40 20.34
CA GLU A 243 0.40 16.11 20.97
C GLU A 243 -0.57 15.04 20.43
N THR A 244 -1.84 15.39 20.21
CA THR A 244 -2.84 14.48 19.65
C THR A 244 -2.50 14.00 18.25
N GLU A 245 -1.86 14.82 17.42
CA GLU A 245 -1.37 14.42 16.10
C GLU A 245 -0.11 13.55 16.23
N LEU A 246 0.81 13.90 17.12
CA LEU A 246 2.01 13.11 17.38
C LEU A 246 1.71 11.74 17.99
N LEU A 247 0.61 11.58 18.70
CA LEU A 247 0.14 10.29 19.20
C LEU A 247 -0.36 9.35 18.11
N VAL A 248 -0.67 9.83 16.90
CA VAL A 248 -1.12 8.95 15.82
C VAL A 248 0.03 8.05 15.39
N SER A 249 -0.08 6.74 15.66
CA SER A 249 0.90 5.72 15.29
C SER A 249 0.70 5.17 13.88
N GLY A 250 -0.50 5.37 13.32
CA GLY A 250 -0.86 4.92 11.98
C GLY A 250 -2.36 5.10 11.75
N PHE A 251 -2.81 4.86 10.54
CA PHE A 251 -4.22 4.97 10.20
C PHE A 251 -4.59 4.14 8.98
N ASP A 252 -5.87 3.81 8.89
CA ASP A 252 -6.47 3.28 7.68
C ASP A 252 -7.31 4.40 7.05
N ILE A 253 -7.21 4.59 5.74
CA ILE A 253 -7.94 5.63 5.01
C ILE A 253 -8.62 5.04 3.78
N LEU A 254 -9.88 5.44 3.55
CA LEU A 254 -10.61 5.18 2.33
C LEU A 254 -10.77 6.48 1.55
N LEU A 255 -10.42 6.42 0.27
CA LEU A 255 -10.48 7.54 -0.65
C LEU A 255 -11.39 7.17 -1.84
N GLU A 256 -12.12 8.15 -2.33
CA GLU A 256 -12.91 8.09 -3.55
C GLU A 256 -12.74 9.37 -4.35
N HIS A 257 -13.19 9.39 -5.61
CA HIS A 257 -13.20 10.64 -6.36
C HIS A 257 -14.06 11.69 -5.65
N ASN A 258 -13.54 12.92 -5.59
CA ASN A 258 -14.37 14.05 -5.21
C ASN A 258 -15.25 14.39 -6.44
N VAL A 259 -16.41 13.77 -6.49
CA VAL A 259 -17.43 14.15 -7.49
C VAL A 259 -18.01 15.48 -7.00
N SER A 260 -17.43 16.60 -7.43
CA SER A 260 -18.17 17.86 -7.38
C SER A 260 -19.42 17.64 -8.21
N ASN A 261 -20.59 17.77 -7.60
CA ASN A 261 -21.85 17.86 -8.33
C ASN A 261 -21.73 19.05 -9.27
N THR A 262 -21.28 18.82 -10.51
CA THR A 262 -21.53 19.73 -11.61
C THR A 262 -22.99 19.49 -11.97
N ASN A 263 -23.86 20.29 -11.33
CA ASN A 263 -25.21 20.55 -11.83
C ASN A 263 -25.10 21.27 -13.16
#